data_da6405966bd568816daec346de0ad939
#
_entry.id   da6405966bd568816daec346de0ad939
#
_cell.length_a   1.000
_cell.length_b   1.000
_cell.length_c   1.000
_cell.angle_alpha   90.00
_cell.angle_beta   90.00
_cell.angle_gamma   90.00
#
_symmetry.space_group_name_H-M   'P 1'
#
loop_
_entity.id
_entity.type
_entity.pdbx_description
1 polymer ?
#
loop_
_entity_poly.entity_id
_entity_poly.type
_entity_poly.pdbx_seq_one_letter_code
_entity_poly.pdbx_strand_id
1 'polypeptide(L)'
;AVHCPGHSPGLLCFHWPEKKTVFTSDHLLKEVTPNPILNVSENVFPFRYPSLREYLTSLEKIQKMDLSLLLPGHGEMIHDPKGLIQKVFAHHRERTELITAILSKGDKTPFEIAMDLFPGVPPFEVFLGISEAVGHLEILREEGRVRVTEKEGMDIYALQT
;
A
#
# COMPACT_ATOMS: atom_id res chain seq x y z
N ALA A 1 -10.37 -2.34 -20.17
CA ALA A 1 -10.12 -2.48 -18.73
C ALA A 1 -8.63 -2.67 -18.49
N VAL A 2 -8.15 -2.19 -17.38
CA VAL A 2 -6.76 -2.32 -16.89
C VAL A 2 -6.83 -2.95 -15.51
N HIS A 3 -6.19 -4.10 -15.32
CA HIS A 3 -6.10 -4.72 -14.01
C HIS A 3 -5.11 -3.95 -13.13
N CYS A 4 -5.63 -3.38 -12.05
CA CYS A 4 -4.92 -2.52 -11.10
C CYS A 4 -5.06 -3.05 -9.66
N PRO A 5 -4.54 -4.26 -9.38
CA PRO A 5 -4.63 -4.84 -8.06
C PRO A 5 -3.86 -4.02 -7.02
N GLY A 6 -4.17 -4.26 -5.75
CA GLY A 6 -3.50 -3.66 -4.59
C GLY A 6 -4.47 -3.29 -3.49
N HIS A 7 -5.35 -2.31 -3.67
CA HIS A 7 -6.45 -2.04 -2.73
C HIS A 7 -7.33 -3.28 -2.55
N SER A 8 -7.66 -3.94 -3.66
CA SER A 8 -8.19 -5.30 -3.67
C SER A 8 -7.56 -6.10 -4.82
N PRO A 9 -7.49 -7.45 -4.74
CA PRO A 9 -6.85 -8.26 -5.78
C PRO A 9 -7.53 -8.18 -7.15
N GLY A 10 -8.84 -7.95 -7.19
CA GLY A 10 -9.65 -7.92 -8.41
C GLY A 10 -9.93 -6.52 -8.97
N LEU A 11 -9.31 -5.46 -8.42
CA LEU A 11 -9.62 -4.10 -8.81
C LEU A 11 -9.30 -3.84 -10.30
N LEU A 12 -10.26 -3.24 -11.00
CA LEU A 12 -10.14 -2.82 -12.40
C LEU A 12 -10.27 -1.31 -12.51
N CYS A 13 -9.39 -0.72 -13.32
CA CYS A 13 -9.54 0.63 -13.84
C CYS A 13 -10.03 0.58 -15.29
N PHE A 14 -10.75 1.61 -15.73
CA PHE A 14 -11.22 1.69 -17.11
C PHE A 14 -10.60 2.90 -17.80
N HIS A 15 -9.74 2.63 -18.79
CA HIS A 15 -9.06 3.66 -19.57
C HIS A 15 -9.90 4.05 -20.80
N TRP A 16 -10.06 5.36 -20.98
CA TRP A 16 -10.69 5.98 -22.15
C TRP A 16 -9.65 6.84 -22.88
N PRO A 17 -8.88 6.26 -23.83
CA PRO A 17 -7.72 6.93 -24.43
C PRO A 17 -8.07 8.23 -25.15
N GLU A 18 -9.21 8.27 -25.89
CA GLU A 18 -9.63 9.44 -26.67
C GLU A 18 -9.94 10.65 -25.80
N LYS A 19 -10.28 10.41 -24.53
CA LYS A 19 -10.52 11.45 -23.51
C LYS A 19 -9.36 11.64 -22.54
N LYS A 20 -8.25 10.89 -22.71
CA LYS A 20 -7.11 10.88 -21.76
C LYS A 20 -7.58 10.71 -20.30
N THR A 21 -8.55 9.84 -20.10
CA THR A 21 -9.27 9.67 -18.85
C THR A 21 -9.19 8.23 -18.36
N VAL A 22 -9.02 8.05 -17.04
CA VAL A 22 -9.15 6.75 -16.39
C VAL A 22 -10.18 6.83 -15.27
N PHE A 23 -11.10 5.87 -15.22
CA PHE A 23 -11.93 5.59 -14.06
C PHE A 23 -11.12 4.72 -13.11
N THR A 24 -10.74 5.24 -11.96
CA THR A 24 -9.74 4.61 -11.09
C THR A 24 -10.34 3.76 -9.99
N SER A 25 -11.67 3.77 -9.80
CA SER A 25 -12.29 3.15 -8.62
C SER A 25 -11.57 3.63 -7.35
N ASP A 26 -11.25 2.73 -6.42
CA ASP A 26 -10.51 3.02 -5.19
C ASP A 26 -8.98 2.84 -5.35
N HIS A 27 -8.48 2.78 -6.59
CA HIS A 27 -7.04 2.73 -6.84
C HIS A 27 -6.36 4.08 -6.59
N LEU A 28 -7.01 5.18 -6.97
CA LEU A 28 -6.52 6.55 -6.77
C LEU A 28 -7.70 7.44 -6.32
N LEU A 29 -7.54 8.04 -5.15
CA LEU A 29 -8.47 9.00 -4.55
C LEU A 29 -7.75 10.31 -4.30
N LYS A 30 -8.47 11.45 -4.37
CA LYS A 30 -7.86 12.78 -4.29
C LYS A 30 -7.33 13.11 -2.89
N GLU A 31 -8.12 12.81 -1.86
CA GLU A 31 -7.90 13.31 -0.50
C GLU A 31 -7.20 12.27 0.41
N VAL A 32 -7.22 11.01 0.03
CA VAL A 32 -6.65 9.92 0.83
C VAL A 32 -5.81 8.99 -0.05
N THR A 33 -4.75 8.43 0.52
CA THR A 33 -4.04 7.32 -0.11
C THR A 33 -4.78 6.03 0.25
N PRO A 34 -5.31 5.29 -0.75
CA PRO A 34 -6.00 4.04 -0.48
C PRO A 34 -5.08 3.04 0.20
N ASN A 35 -5.56 2.44 1.29
CA ASN A 35 -4.82 1.39 1.98
C ASN A 35 -4.82 0.12 1.12
N PRO A 36 -3.65 -0.46 0.80
CA PRO A 36 -3.55 -1.78 0.20
C PRO A 36 -3.88 -2.82 1.26
N ILE A 37 -5.16 -3.20 1.33
CA ILE A 37 -5.70 -4.03 2.41
C ILE A 37 -5.04 -5.42 2.43
N LEU A 38 -4.64 -5.86 3.62
CA LEU A 38 -4.12 -7.20 3.84
C LEU A 38 -5.20 -8.22 3.44
N ASN A 39 -4.94 -8.97 2.37
CA ASN A 39 -5.84 -10.01 1.91
C ASN A 39 -5.46 -11.34 2.54
N VAL A 40 -6.29 -11.81 3.46
CA VAL A 40 -6.15 -13.12 4.12
C VAL A 40 -7.14 -14.07 3.44
N SER A 41 -6.73 -14.69 2.35
CA SER A 41 -7.53 -15.71 1.67
C SER A 41 -7.03 -17.10 2.04
N GLU A 42 -7.92 -17.99 2.44
CA GLU A 42 -7.61 -19.42 2.71
C GLU A 42 -6.98 -20.11 1.49
N ASN A 43 -7.30 -19.66 0.29
CA ASN A 43 -6.77 -20.22 -0.96
C ASN A 43 -5.37 -19.75 -1.31
N VAL A 44 -4.79 -18.81 -0.56
CA VAL A 44 -3.45 -18.23 -0.80
C VAL A 44 -2.47 -18.60 0.32
N PHE A 45 -2.94 -19.30 1.37
CA PHE A 45 -2.07 -19.78 2.44
C PHE A 45 -1.12 -20.86 1.91
N PRO A 46 0.21 -20.79 2.20
CA PRO A 46 0.91 -19.93 3.15
C PRO A 46 1.38 -18.57 2.61
N PHE A 47 1.02 -18.21 1.39
CA PHE A 47 1.50 -16.96 0.77
C PHE A 47 0.45 -15.86 0.96
N ARG A 48 0.84 -14.78 1.61
CA ARG A 48 0.03 -13.56 1.65
C ARG A 48 0.06 -12.89 0.27
N TYR A 49 -1.09 -12.36 -0.16
CA TYR A 49 -1.16 -11.55 -1.35
C TYR A 49 -0.39 -10.24 -1.13
N PRO A 50 0.62 -9.89 -1.97
CA PRO A 50 1.50 -8.74 -1.74
C PRO A 50 0.80 -7.43 -2.15
N SER A 51 -0.22 -7.04 -1.39
CA SER A 51 -1.15 -5.95 -1.73
C SER A 51 -0.45 -4.64 -2.05
N LEU A 52 0.54 -4.21 -1.24
CA LEU A 52 1.25 -2.96 -1.47
C LEU A 52 2.15 -3.03 -2.71
N ARG A 53 2.85 -4.14 -2.94
CA ARG A 53 3.67 -4.35 -4.13
C ARG A 53 2.81 -4.26 -5.40
N GLU A 54 1.69 -4.93 -5.42
CA GLU A 54 0.75 -4.91 -6.53
C GLU A 54 0.15 -3.52 -6.75
N TYR A 55 -0.15 -2.80 -5.66
CA TYR A 55 -0.63 -1.43 -5.72
C TYR A 55 0.39 -0.50 -6.39
N LEU A 56 1.66 -0.52 -5.95
CA LEU A 56 2.71 0.30 -6.52
C LEU A 56 2.98 -0.04 -7.99
N THR A 57 2.99 -1.34 -8.34
CA THR A 57 3.11 -1.80 -9.73
C THR A 57 1.94 -1.29 -10.59
N SER A 58 0.73 -1.25 -10.04
CA SER A 58 -0.45 -0.74 -10.72
C SER A 58 -0.40 0.78 -10.91
N LEU A 59 0.13 1.53 -9.94
CA LEU A 59 0.40 2.96 -10.08
C LEU A 59 1.39 3.25 -11.21
N GLU A 60 2.45 2.46 -11.35
CA GLU A 60 3.40 2.59 -12.46
C GLU A 60 2.75 2.38 -13.82
N LYS A 61 1.78 1.46 -13.93
CA LYS A 61 1.02 1.25 -15.17
C LYS A 61 0.21 2.50 -15.54
N ILE A 62 -0.51 3.06 -14.56
CA ILE A 62 -1.31 4.27 -14.77
C ILE A 62 -0.42 5.49 -15.07
N GLN A 63 0.72 5.62 -14.38
CA GLN A 63 1.68 6.71 -14.59
C GLN A 63 2.20 6.80 -16.03
N LYS A 64 2.34 5.65 -16.72
CA LYS A 64 2.84 5.56 -18.11
C LYS A 64 1.81 5.97 -19.16
N MET A 65 0.55 6.18 -18.76
CA MET A 65 -0.52 6.58 -19.68
C MET A 65 -0.52 8.10 -19.90
N ASP A 66 -0.94 8.53 -21.09
CA ASP A 66 -1.16 9.96 -21.39
C ASP A 66 -2.54 10.37 -20.84
N LEU A 67 -2.56 10.93 -19.64
CA LEU A 67 -3.78 11.25 -18.88
C LEU A 67 -3.88 12.72 -18.53
N SER A 68 -5.10 13.25 -18.59
CA SER A 68 -5.47 14.58 -18.13
C SER A 68 -6.52 14.57 -17.02
N LEU A 69 -7.19 13.42 -16.81
CA LEU A 69 -8.28 13.30 -15.86
C LEU A 69 -8.34 11.91 -15.24
N LEU A 70 -8.51 11.83 -13.92
CA LEU A 70 -8.93 10.61 -13.24
C LEU A 70 -10.31 10.79 -12.63
N LEU A 71 -11.12 9.75 -12.73
CA LEU A 71 -12.47 9.67 -12.17
C LEU A 71 -12.48 8.56 -11.12
N PRO A 72 -12.35 8.92 -9.83
CA PRO A 72 -12.34 7.93 -8.74
C PRO A 72 -13.73 7.32 -8.49
N GLY A 73 -13.77 6.22 -7.74
CA GLY A 73 -15.01 5.58 -7.31
C GLY A 73 -15.84 6.44 -6.36
N HIS A 74 -15.18 7.32 -5.62
CA HIS A 74 -15.79 8.32 -4.75
C HIS A 74 -14.87 9.54 -4.57
N GLY A 75 -15.43 10.65 -4.05
CA GLY A 75 -14.71 11.91 -3.92
C GLY A 75 -14.66 12.71 -5.22
N GLU A 76 -13.74 13.65 -5.31
CA GLU A 76 -13.64 14.59 -6.42
C GLU A 76 -12.80 14.08 -7.60
N MET A 77 -13.12 14.58 -8.80
CA MET A 77 -12.29 14.38 -10.00
C MET A 77 -10.87 14.93 -9.80
N ILE A 78 -9.90 14.28 -10.44
CA ILE A 78 -8.48 14.60 -10.31
C ILE A 78 -7.95 15.10 -11.65
N HIS A 79 -7.65 16.41 -11.72
CA HIS A 79 -7.17 17.08 -12.92
C HIS A 79 -5.64 17.10 -13.06
N ASP A 80 -4.91 16.64 -12.05
CA ASP A 80 -3.47 16.44 -12.09
C ASP A 80 -3.10 14.98 -11.76
N PRO A 81 -3.28 14.05 -12.70
CA PRO A 81 -2.94 12.65 -12.52
C PRO A 81 -1.49 12.43 -12.09
N LYS A 82 -0.56 13.12 -12.75
CA LYS A 82 0.89 12.95 -12.50
C LYS A 82 1.28 13.43 -11.10
N GLY A 83 0.81 14.61 -10.71
CA GLY A 83 1.10 15.16 -9.38
C GLY A 83 0.52 14.28 -8.27
N LEU A 84 -0.70 13.75 -8.42
CA LEU A 84 -1.27 12.83 -7.44
C LEU A 84 -0.47 11.53 -7.34
N ILE A 85 -0.13 10.90 -8.46
CA ILE A 85 0.64 9.64 -8.45
C ILE A 85 2.01 9.85 -7.78
N GLN A 86 2.68 10.98 -8.07
CA GLN A 86 3.95 11.31 -7.40
C GLN A 86 3.79 11.48 -5.89
N LYS A 87 2.71 12.12 -5.43
CA LYS A 87 2.39 12.26 -4.00
C LYS A 87 2.18 10.89 -3.34
N VAL A 88 1.47 9.98 -4.00
CA VAL A 88 1.24 8.62 -3.49
C VAL A 88 2.56 7.86 -3.38
N PHE A 89 3.43 7.90 -4.39
CA PHE A 89 4.76 7.28 -4.29
C PHE A 89 5.62 7.90 -3.17
N ALA A 90 5.56 9.23 -3.01
CA ALA A 90 6.28 9.91 -1.92
C ALA A 90 5.76 9.45 -0.55
N HIS A 91 4.43 9.39 -0.37
CA HIS A 91 3.79 8.90 0.85
C HIS A 91 4.30 7.50 1.24
N HIS A 92 4.32 6.55 0.30
CA HIS A 92 4.79 5.19 0.59
C HIS A 92 6.30 5.13 0.89
N ARG A 93 7.12 5.96 0.22
CA ARG A 93 8.55 6.06 0.60
C ARG A 93 8.74 6.60 2.01
N GLU A 94 8.06 7.68 2.36
CA GLU A 94 8.11 8.26 3.70
C GLU A 94 7.65 7.25 4.76
N ARG A 95 6.60 6.48 4.47
CA ARG A 95 6.11 5.42 5.35
C ARG A 95 7.15 4.32 5.56
N THR A 96 7.83 3.89 4.49
CA THR A 96 8.93 2.92 4.57
C THR A 96 10.07 3.41 5.46
N GLU A 97 10.45 4.69 5.35
CA GLU A 97 11.52 5.26 6.18
C GLU A 97 11.08 5.42 7.65
N LEU A 98 9.81 5.75 7.92
CA LEU A 98 9.27 5.76 9.28
C LEU A 98 9.33 4.38 9.93
N ILE A 99 8.94 3.33 9.22
CA ILE A 99 9.04 1.94 9.73
C ILE A 99 10.50 1.55 9.99
N THR A 100 11.41 1.93 9.10
CA THR A 100 12.85 1.72 9.30
C THR A 100 13.36 2.42 10.56
N ALA A 101 12.92 3.66 10.79
CA ALA A 101 13.26 4.41 12.01
C ALA A 101 12.63 3.80 13.29
N ILE A 102 11.44 3.22 13.21
CA ILE A 102 10.83 2.48 14.32
C ILE A 102 11.67 1.24 14.64
N LEU A 103 12.04 0.45 13.64
CA LEU A 103 12.84 -0.76 13.79
C LEU A 103 14.28 -0.48 14.24
N SER A 104 14.82 0.72 14.03
CA SER A 104 16.14 1.09 14.56
C SER A 104 16.17 1.16 16.10
N LYS A 105 15.02 1.21 16.76
CA LYS A 105 14.87 1.23 18.23
C LYS A 105 14.74 -0.15 18.84
N GLY A 106 14.60 -1.19 18.01
CA GLY A 106 14.49 -2.59 18.44
C GLY A 106 13.55 -3.41 17.57
N ASP A 107 13.63 -4.72 17.75
CA ASP A 107 12.82 -5.70 17.02
C ASP A 107 11.34 -5.57 17.41
N LYS A 108 10.43 -5.69 16.45
CA LYS A 108 9.00 -5.47 16.68
C LYS A 108 8.11 -6.39 15.84
N THR A 109 6.92 -6.66 16.38
CA THR A 109 5.82 -7.28 15.63
C THR A 109 5.14 -6.24 14.70
N PRO A 110 4.43 -6.67 13.65
CA PRO A 110 3.63 -5.76 12.82
C PRO A 110 2.60 -4.94 13.60
N PHE A 111 2.02 -5.53 14.66
CA PHE A 111 1.09 -4.82 15.54
C PHE A 111 1.77 -3.66 16.28
N GLU A 112 2.94 -3.90 16.89
CA GLU A 112 3.70 -2.85 17.59
C GLU A 112 4.13 -1.73 16.64
N ILE A 113 4.54 -2.09 15.42
CA ILE A 113 4.86 -1.09 14.38
C ILE A 113 3.63 -0.27 14.01
N ALA A 114 2.47 -0.91 13.84
CA ALA A 114 1.22 -0.21 13.54
C ALA A 114 0.84 0.77 14.66
N MET A 115 1.00 0.38 15.93
CA MET A 115 0.72 1.27 17.07
C MET A 115 1.69 2.44 17.17
N ASP A 116 2.96 2.25 16.80
CA ASP A 116 3.95 3.32 16.74
C ASP A 116 3.70 4.28 15.55
N LEU A 117 3.21 3.77 14.42
CA LEU A 117 2.85 4.58 13.26
C LEU A 117 1.59 5.41 13.48
N PHE A 118 0.62 4.85 14.19
CA PHE A 118 -0.72 5.41 14.37
C PHE A 118 -1.10 5.47 15.87
N PRO A 119 -0.41 6.29 16.67
CA PRO A 119 -0.71 6.39 18.09
C PRO A 119 -2.15 6.87 18.31
N GLY A 120 -2.90 6.11 19.09
CA GLY A 120 -4.29 6.44 19.42
C GLY A 120 -5.30 6.09 18.29
N VAL A 121 -4.92 5.28 17.34
CA VAL A 121 -5.84 4.78 16.30
C VAL A 121 -7.06 4.10 16.92
N PRO A 122 -8.30 4.39 16.44
CA PRO A 122 -9.50 3.74 16.93
C PRO A 122 -9.44 2.21 16.76
N PRO A 123 -10.01 1.42 17.69
CA PRO A 123 -9.92 -0.05 17.64
C PRO A 123 -10.38 -0.67 16.31
N PHE A 124 -11.39 -0.10 15.67
CA PHE A 124 -11.90 -0.58 14.38
C PHE A 124 -10.98 -0.28 13.19
N GLU A 125 -10.02 0.64 13.34
CA GLU A 125 -9.03 0.97 12.32
C GLU A 125 -7.67 0.27 12.52
N VAL A 126 -7.48 -0.43 13.65
CA VAL A 126 -6.22 -1.13 13.96
C VAL A 126 -5.83 -2.10 12.84
N PHE A 127 -6.82 -2.80 12.27
CA PHE A 127 -6.56 -3.72 11.15
C PHE A 127 -5.97 -3.01 9.93
N LEU A 128 -6.41 -1.78 9.62
CA LEU A 128 -5.86 -0.99 8.52
C LEU A 128 -4.41 -0.58 8.79
N GLY A 129 -4.11 -0.19 10.03
CA GLY A 129 -2.75 0.12 10.45
C GLY A 129 -1.81 -1.09 10.36
N ILE A 130 -2.28 -2.27 10.77
CA ILE A 130 -1.51 -3.53 10.61
C ILE A 130 -1.32 -3.86 9.13
N SER A 131 -2.36 -3.70 8.30
CA SER A 131 -2.27 -3.94 6.85
C SER A 131 -1.19 -3.07 6.20
N GLU A 132 -1.14 -1.79 6.58
CA GLU A 132 -0.12 -0.86 6.09
C GLU A 132 1.28 -1.26 6.56
N ALA A 133 1.45 -1.57 7.86
CA ALA A 133 2.72 -2.01 8.41
C ALA A 133 3.24 -3.27 7.70
N VAL A 134 2.38 -4.29 7.54
CA VAL A 134 2.74 -5.55 6.88
C VAL A 134 3.14 -5.32 5.42
N GLY A 135 2.39 -4.53 4.65
CA GLY A 135 2.71 -4.25 3.26
C GLY A 135 4.10 -3.62 3.09
N HIS A 136 4.46 -2.67 3.95
CA HIS A 136 5.79 -2.04 3.93
C HIS A 136 6.89 -2.99 4.43
N LEU A 137 6.63 -3.83 5.43
CA LEU A 137 7.57 -4.83 5.90
C LEU A 137 7.87 -5.90 4.84
N GLU A 138 6.89 -6.28 4.03
CA GLU A 138 7.09 -7.19 2.90
C GLU A 138 8.03 -6.57 1.85
N ILE A 139 7.86 -5.30 1.51
CA ILE A 139 8.77 -4.57 0.62
C ILE A 139 10.18 -4.51 1.21
N LEU A 140 10.33 -4.09 2.48
CA LEU A 140 11.63 -4.02 3.16
C LEU A 140 12.33 -5.38 3.21
N ARG A 141 11.57 -6.48 3.38
CA ARG A 141 12.11 -7.84 3.35
C ARG A 141 12.60 -8.24 1.97
N GLU A 142 11.84 -7.93 0.92
CA GLU A 142 12.27 -8.18 -0.48
C GLU A 142 13.52 -7.37 -0.85
N GLU A 143 13.66 -6.16 -0.32
CA GLU A 143 14.86 -5.32 -0.47
C GLU A 143 16.05 -5.79 0.39
N GLY A 144 15.87 -6.82 1.24
CA GLY A 144 16.91 -7.29 2.15
C GLY A 144 17.24 -6.33 3.29
N ARG A 145 16.38 -5.36 3.58
CA ARG A 145 16.56 -4.34 4.63
C ARG A 145 16.09 -4.82 6.01
N VAL A 146 15.20 -5.80 6.05
CA VAL A 146 14.73 -6.42 7.29
C VAL A 146 14.79 -7.94 7.21
N ARG A 147 15.00 -8.57 8.37
CA ARG A 147 14.84 -10.01 8.58
C ARG A 147 13.57 -10.25 9.40
N VAL A 148 12.99 -11.43 9.25
CA VAL A 148 11.85 -11.88 10.04
C VAL A 148 12.23 -13.16 10.77
N THR A 149 11.84 -13.26 12.04
CA THR A 149 11.97 -14.46 12.87
C THR A 149 10.62 -14.75 13.51
N GLU A 150 10.25 -16.02 13.62
CA GLU A 150 9.05 -16.41 14.33
C GLU A 150 9.36 -16.64 15.82
N LYS A 151 8.54 -16.08 16.69
CA LYS A 151 8.57 -16.33 18.13
C LYS A 151 7.15 -16.46 18.66
N GLU A 152 6.87 -17.60 19.28
CA GLU A 152 5.55 -17.87 19.88
C GLU A 152 4.38 -17.71 18.89
N GLY A 153 4.59 -18.10 17.61
CA GLY A 153 3.59 -17.98 16.54
C GLY A 153 3.42 -16.57 15.98
N MET A 154 4.29 -15.62 16.33
CA MET A 154 4.28 -14.24 15.84
C MET A 154 5.54 -13.93 15.03
N ASP A 155 5.35 -13.24 13.90
CA ASP A 155 6.45 -12.67 13.12
C ASP A 155 7.06 -11.47 13.86
N ILE A 156 8.37 -11.49 14.06
CA ILE A 156 9.15 -10.39 14.62
C ILE A 156 10.13 -9.90 13.57
N TYR A 157 10.10 -8.62 13.28
CA TYR A 157 10.92 -7.96 12.28
C TYR A 157 12.06 -7.19 12.94
N ALA A 158 13.25 -7.28 12.34
CA ALA A 158 14.45 -6.56 12.74
C ALA A 158 15.18 -6.00 11.53
N LEU A 159 15.91 -4.89 11.69
CA LEU A 159 16.78 -4.40 10.62
C LEU A 159 17.87 -5.43 10.28
N GLN A 160 18.16 -5.56 8.99
CA GLN A 160 19.30 -6.31 8.51
C GLN A 160 20.54 -5.41 8.66
N THR A 161 21.49 -5.86 9.45
CA THR A 161 22.80 -5.21 9.60
C THR A 161 23.78 -5.68 8.52
#